data_5a81497dffea07ff12b57e6a6c3bd50f
#
_entry.id   5a81497dffea07ff12b57e6a6c3bd50f
#
_cell.length_a   1.000
_cell.length_b   1.000
_cell.length_c   1.000
_cell.angle_alpha   90.00
_cell.angle_beta   90.00
_cell.angle_gamma   90.00
#
_symmetry.space_group_name_H-M   'P 1'
#
loop_
_entity.id
_entity.type
_entity.pdbx_description
1 polymer ?
#
loop_
_entity_poly.entity_id
_entity_poly.type
_entity_poly.pdbx_seq_one_letter_code
_entity_poly.pdbx_strand_id
1 'polypeptide(L)'
;MKSTRKHLALFAALALLLSPAALADSITFTGTVAASATHEVYAPIGGKVLTVTGDVGDKVSADTVLVALSTTKVYAEEDGTVTGVFGQPGDSAETVSSLYGSVVSIEGESVYSIAASTTNAYNTTATKFVHVGENVYLSCYSDGSHTGTGIITAIEGTDYTVRVTSGEFLEGETVNVYRGDSAVSTKRIGRGTLNRTSPTAVTGSGSIVSIAVSAGDTVHRGDLLFETLDGSFDGLYMSGSEITAGINGTLSQLNAQQGSSIQKDEVVAVLYPEGAMRIEASVEEANLSAIHVGDPVSIELIWNQDEEVAYPGTITGISAIADSSETQGGETGSAVTYTVYIDFTPDENTRYGMSAVVTTQDADPVETPEEVIENEAD
;
A
#
# COMPACT_ATOMS: atom_id res chain seq x y z
N MET A 1 -102.24 -11.96 -7.11
CA MET A 1 -101.15 -12.94 -7.07
C MET A 1 -100.03 -12.59 -8.12
N LYS A 2 -99.25 -11.58 -7.90
CA LYS A 2 -98.06 -11.25 -8.74
C LYS A 2 -97.15 -10.37 -7.89
N SER A 3 -96.38 -10.94 -6.92
CA SER A 3 -95.34 -10.15 -6.20
C SER A 3 -94.26 -10.96 -5.49
N THR A 4 -94.16 -12.27 -5.66
CA THR A 4 -93.21 -13.10 -4.90
C THR A 4 -92.13 -13.74 -5.73
N ARG A 5 -91.94 -13.37 -7.02
CA ARG A 5 -90.87 -13.94 -7.86
C ARG A 5 -89.71 -13.02 -8.16
N LYS A 6 -89.74 -11.77 -7.68
CA LYS A 6 -88.63 -10.82 -7.95
C LYS A 6 -87.58 -10.73 -6.84
N HIS A 7 -87.82 -11.24 -5.64
CA HIS A 7 -86.88 -11.18 -4.54
C HIS A 7 -85.97 -12.41 -4.40
N LEU A 8 -86.26 -13.51 -5.12
CA LEU A 8 -85.48 -14.74 -5.07
C LEU A 8 -84.23 -14.72 -6.05
N ALA A 9 -84.31 -13.87 -7.07
CA ALA A 9 -83.19 -13.72 -8.02
C ALA A 9 -82.09 -12.76 -7.53
N LEU A 10 -82.42 -11.89 -6.54
CA LEU A 10 -81.44 -10.91 -6.03
C LEU A 10 -80.56 -11.50 -4.94
N PHE A 11 -80.96 -12.57 -4.26
CA PHE A 11 -80.14 -13.24 -3.22
C PHE A 11 -79.18 -14.29 -3.80
N ALA A 12 -79.41 -14.80 -5.01
CA ALA A 12 -78.52 -15.75 -5.66
C ALA A 12 -77.28 -15.07 -6.36
N ALA A 13 -77.37 -13.77 -6.67
CA ALA A 13 -76.27 -13.01 -7.28
C ALA A 13 -75.28 -12.41 -6.26
N LEU A 14 -75.66 -12.37 -4.95
CA LEU A 14 -74.80 -11.81 -3.91
C LEU A 14 -73.90 -12.88 -3.19
N ALA A 15 -74.19 -14.17 -3.48
CA ALA A 15 -73.40 -15.27 -2.88
C ALA A 15 -72.21 -15.73 -3.72
N LEU A 16 -71.90 -15.12 -4.89
CA LEU A 16 -70.83 -15.50 -5.77
C LEU A 16 -69.60 -14.55 -5.71
N LEU A 17 -69.57 -13.58 -4.77
CA LEU A 17 -68.46 -12.65 -4.64
C LEU A 17 -67.59 -12.84 -3.36
N LEU A 18 -67.81 -13.93 -2.64
CA LEU A 18 -66.80 -14.34 -1.63
C LEU A 18 -65.97 -15.47 -2.24
N SER A 19 -65.09 -15.12 -3.16
CA SER A 19 -63.88 -15.91 -3.39
C SER A 19 -63.08 -15.87 -2.08
N PRO A 20 -62.74 -17.03 -1.43
CA PRO A 20 -61.80 -16.99 -0.38
C PRO A 20 -60.50 -16.48 -1.03
N ALA A 21 -60.03 -15.32 -0.61
CA ALA A 21 -58.63 -14.97 -0.83
C ALA A 21 -57.85 -16.16 -0.25
N ALA A 22 -57.21 -16.92 -1.11
CA ALA A 22 -56.22 -17.91 -0.67
C ALA A 22 -55.18 -17.10 0.10
N LEU A 23 -55.18 -17.20 1.42
CA LEU A 23 -54.06 -16.76 2.22
C LEU A 23 -52.89 -17.60 1.73
N ALA A 24 -52.02 -17.04 0.92
CA ALA A 24 -50.75 -17.67 0.63
C ALA A 24 -50.03 -17.81 1.98
N ASP A 25 -49.60 -19.03 2.30
CA ASP A 25 -48.85 -19.27 3.52
C ASP A 25 -47.49 -18.57 3.38
N SER A 26 -47.26 -17.52 4.19
CA SER A 26 -45.97 -16.88 4.26
C SER A 26 -44.91 -17.86 4.80
N ILE A 27 -43.81 -18.01 4.08
CA ILE A 27 -42.73 -18.91 4.48
C ILE A 27 -41.69 -18.08 5.23
N THR A 28 -41.30 -18.59 6.41
CA THR A 28 -40.25 -17.96 7.22
C THR A 28 -39.01 -18.85 7.27
N PHE A 29 -37.84 -18.28 7.04
CA PHE A 29 -36.58 -18.95 7.12
C PHE A 29 -35.50 -18.02 7.73
N THR A 30 -34.40 -18.61 8.19
CA THR A 30 -33.35 -17.89 8.87
C THR A 30 -32.14 -17.68 7.97
N GLY A 31 -31.45 -16.59 8.16
CA GLY A 31 -30.23 -16.26 7.43
C GLY A 31 -29.26 -15.41 8.23
N THR A 32 -28.20 -15.03 7.60
CA THR A 32 -27.17 -14.15 8.16
C THR A 32 -26.79 -13.06 7.17
N VAL A 33 -26.39 -11.91 7.70
CA VAL A 33 -25.81 -10.83 6.90
C VAL A 33 -24.43 -11.27 6.43
N ALA A 34 -24.25 -11.45 5.14
CA ALA A 34 -23.00 -11.87 4.49
C ALA A 34 -22.49 -10.79 3.53
N ALA A 35 -21.24 -10.92 3.10
CA ALA A 35 -20.70 -10.06 2.06
C ALA A 35 -21.15 -10.55 0.68
N SER A 36 -21.67 -9.63 -0.15
CA SER A 36 -22.01 -9.93 -1.55
C SER A 36 -20.80 -9.90 -2.48
N ALA A 37 -19.71 -9.26 -2.05
CA ALA A 37 -18.44 -9.16 -2.79
C ALA A 37 -17.25 -9.07 -1.83
N THR A 38 -16.09 -9.44 -2.33
CA THR A 38 -14.80 -9.31 -1.65
C THR A 38 -13.82 -8.55 -2.54
N HIS A 39 -12.91 -7.80 -1.93
CA HIS A 39 -11.82 -7.12 -2.60
C HIS A 39 -10.50 -7.54 -1.95
N GLU A 40 -9.61 -8.13 -2.72
CA GLU A 40 -8.29 -8.54 -2.28
C GLU A 40 -7.29 -7.40 -2.51
N VAL A 41 -6.53 -7.07 -1.48
CA VAL A 41 -5.44 -6.09 -1.54
C VAL A 41 -4.14 -6.86 -1.72
N TYR A 42 -3.50 -6.64 -2.86
CA TYR A 42 -2.25 -7.28 -3.21
C TYR A 42 -1.06 -6.39 -2.88
N ALA A 43 0.05 -7.01 -2.47
CA ALA A 43 1.33 -6.33 -2.33
C ALA A 43 1.90 -5.99 -3.72
N PRO A 44 2.04 -4.72 -4.08
CA PRO A 44 2.58 -4.35 -5.39
C PRO A 44 4.09 -4.60 -5.50
N ILE A 45 4.76 -4.75 -4.36
CA ILE A 45 6.18 -5.06 -4.23
C ILE A 45 6.38 -5.95 -3.01
N GLY A 46 7.40 -6.82 -3.05
CA GLY A 46 7.86 -7.57 -1.89
C GLY A 46 8.70 -6.71 -0.94
N GLY A 47 8.78 -7.12 0.32
CA GLY A 47 9.60 -6.43 1.31
C GLY A 47 9.32 -6.90 2.73
N LYS A 48 10.07 -6.35 3.68
CA LYS A 48 9.86 -6.62 5.09
C LYS A 48 8.79 -5.69 5.65
N VAL A 49 7.79 -6.23 6.33
CA VAL A 49 6.71 -5.46 6.95
C VAL A 49 7.23 -4.69 8.17
N LEU A 50 7.12 -3.37 8.12
CA LEU A 50 7.46 -2.47 9.23
C LEU A 50 6.30 -2.34 10.22
N THR A 51 5.11 -2.00 9.70
CA THR A 51 3.89 -1.85 10.50
C THR A 51 2.69 -2.42 9.76
N VAL A 52 1.72 -2.87 10.53
CA VAL A 52 0.39 -3.30 10.08
C VAL A 52 -0.62 -2.46 10.85
N THR A 53 -1.60 -1.90 10.16
CA THR A 53 -2.61 -1.00 10.74
C THR A 53 -4.01 -1.55 10.52
N GLY A 54 -4.86 -1.44 11.56
CA GLY A 54 -6.24 -1.90 11.57
C GLY A 54 -6.39 -3.33 12.10
N ASP A 55 -7.60 -3.61 12.58
CA ASP A 55 -8.03 -4.91 13.05
C ASP A 55 -9.18 -5.45 12.17
N VAL A 56 -9.33 -6.76 12.12
CA VAL A 56 -10.45 -7.40 11.42
C VAL A 56 -11.76 -6.89 11.99
N GLY A 57 -12.63 -6.38 11.12
CA GLY A 57 -13.89 -5.71 11.46
C GLY A 57 -13.85 -4.19 11.40
N ASP A 58 -12.68 -3.58 11.27
CA ASP A 58 -12.54 -2.12 11.14
C ASP A 58 -13.06 -1.62 9.79
N LYS A 59 -13.71 -0.44 9.82
CA LYS A 59 -14.05 0.30 8.60
C LYS A 59 -12.83 1.11 8.15
N VAL A 60 -12.46 0.96 6.89
CA VAL A 60 -11.31 1.64 6.27
C VAL A 60 -11.75 2.43 5.05
N SER A 61 -11.02 3.51 4.76
CA SER A 61 -11.15 4.27 3.51
C SER A 61 -10.11 3.80 2.49
N ALA A 62 -10.30 4.15 1.23
CA ALA A 62 -9.37 3.81 0.14
C ALA A 62 -7.92 4.20 0.43
N ASP A 63 -7.71 5.35 1.10
CA ASP A 63 -6.38 5.88 1.41
C ASP A 63 -5.80 5.35 2.74
N THR A 64 -6.55 4.49 3.46
CA THR A 64 -6.06 3.93 4.73
C THR A 64 -4.86 3.03 4.45
N VAL A 65 -3.72 3.34 5.07
CA VAL A 65 -2.51 2.51 5.00
C VAL A 65 -2.72 1.27 5.86
N LEU A 66 -2.75 0.10 5.23
CA LEU A 66 -2.88 -1.20 5.90
C LEU A 66 -1.52 -1.78 6.28
N VAL A 67 -0.55 -1.66 5.38
CA VAL A 67 0.79 -2.20 5.57
C VAL A 67 1.81 -1.15 5.14
N ALA A 68 2.81 -0.89 5.99
CA ALA A 68 3.99 -0.14 5.60
C ALA A 68 5.22 -1.06 5.57
N LEU A 69 6.01 -0.95 4.51
CA LEU A 69 7.22 -1.73 4.32
C LEU A 69 8.45 -0.99 4.88
N SER A 70 9.43 -1.74 5.35
CA SER A 70 10.68 -1.21 5.87
C SER A 70 11.57 -0.74 4.73
N THR A 71 11.96 0.53 4.72
CA THR A 71 12.92 1.09 3.77
C THR A 71 14.33 1.10 4.33
N THR A 72 15.31 0.98 3.45
CA THR A 72 16.73 1.23 3.74
C THR A 72 17.04 2.66 3.34
N LYS A 73 17.51 3.46 4.31
CA LYS A 73 17.87 4.86 4.12
C LYS A 73 19.34 4.99 3.80
N VAL A 74 19.68 5.73 2.74
CA VAL A 74 21.05 6.02 2.33
C VAL A 74 21.32 7.49 2.58
N TYR A 75 22.40 7.76 3.32
CA TYR A 75 22.76 9.09 3.79
C TYR A 75 24.08 9.57 3.18
N ALA A 76 24.26 10.89 3.14
CA ALA A 76 25.53 11.50 2.77
C ALA A 76 26.62 11.15 3.81
N GLU A 77 27.79 10.68 3.34
CA GLU A 77 28.92 10.36 4.21
C GLU A 77 29.84 11.56 4.43
N GLU A 78 29.70 12.62 3.63
CA GLU A 78 30.50 13.85 3.68
C GLU A 78 29.65 15.07 3.31
N ASP A 79 30.19 16.26 3.64
CA ASP A 79 29.64 17.54 3.20
C ASP A 79 30.05 17.81 1.74
N GLY A 80 29.11 18.35 0.94
CA GLY A 80 29.43 18.65 -0.46
C GLY A 80 28.24 19.11 -1.27
N THR A 81 28.41 19.12 -2.59
CA THR A 81 27.35 19.46 -3.54
C THR A 81 27.01 18.24 -4.38
N VAL A 82 25.72 17.97 -4.55
CA VAL A 82 25.23 16.89 -5.41
C VAL A 82 25.51 17.27 -6.87
N THR A 83 26.39 16.52 -7.55
CA THR A 83 26.76 16.76 -8.96
C THR A 83 25.89 15.97 -9.93
N GLY A 84 25.25 14.89 -9.47
CA GLY A 84 24.37 14.08 -10.30
C GLY A 84 23.43 13.22 -9.46
N VAL A 85 22.21 13.07 -9.98
CA VAL A 85 21.20 12.11 -9.52
C VAL A 85 20.84 11.28 -10.74
N PHE A 86 21.17 10.00 -10.72
CA PHE A 86 21.05 9.12 -11.89
C PHE A 86 19.87 8.15 -11.79
N GLY A 87 19.37 7.91 -10.56
CA GLY A 87 18.21 7.08 -10.32
C GLY A 87 16.91 7.86 -10.26
N GLN A 88 15.82 7.16 -10.36
CA GLN A 88 14.47 7.66 -10.12
C GLN A 88 13.66 6.61 -9.33
N PRO A 89 12.57 6.99 -8.67
CA PRO A 89 11.69 6.01 -8.02
C PRO A 89 11.23 4.93 -9.00
N GLY A 90 11.35 3.66 -8.57
CA GLY A 90 11.07 2.47 -9.39
C GLY A 90 12.30 1.82 -10.00
N ASP A 91 13.44 2.51 -10.08
CA ASP A 91 14.68 1.92 -10.60
C ASP A 91 15.34 0.97 -9.59
N SER A 92 16.08 -0.03 -10.06
CA SER A 92 17.02 -0.80 -9.24
C SER A 92 18.29 0.02 -9.00
N ALA A 93 18.61 0.24 -7.73
CA ALA A 93 19.79 0.99 -7.31
C ALA A 93 21.11 0.34 -7.78
N GLU A 94 21.15 -1.01 -7.82
CA GLU A 94 22.30 -1.76 -8.37
C GLU A 94 22.45 -1.55 -9.87
N THR A 95 21.33 -1.57 -10.63
CA THR A 95 21.37 -1.36 -12.07
C THR A 95 21.82 0.05 -12.41
N VAL A 96 21.27 1.05 -11.72
CA VAL A 96 21.68 2.46 -11.86
C VAL A 96 23.17 2.62 -11.54
N SER A 97 23.63 2.07 -10.41
CA SER A 97 25.04 2.13 -10.00
C SER A 97 25.96 1.44 -11.00
N SER A 98 25.53 0.33 -11.59
CA SER A 98 26.30 -0.39 -12.61
C SER A 98 26.43 0.39 -13.93
N LEU A 99 25.38 1.13 -14.33
CA LEU A 99 25.34 1.88 -15.59
C LEU A 99 26.02 3.24 -15.49
N TYR A 100 25.81 3.94 -14.38
CA TYR A 100 26.25 5.34 -14.19
C TYR A 100 27.34 5.52 -13.14
N GLY A 101 27.74 4.45 -12.45
CA GLY A 101 28.75 4.49 -11.40
C GLY A 101 28.21 4.81 -10.00
N SER A 102 27.00 5.40 -9.89
CA SER A 102 26.37 5.76 -8.62
C SER A 102 24.88 6.00 -8.81
N VAL A 103 24.11 6.01 -7.73
CA VAL A 103 22.74 6.53 -7.69
C VAL A 103 22.77 8.06 -7.53
N VAL A 104 23.60 8.53 -6.59
CA VAL A 104 23.86 9.96 -6.35
C VAL A 104 25.36 10.18 -6.34
N SER A 105 25.82 11.28 -6.91
CA SER A 105 27.23 11.69 -6.94
C SER A 105 27.40 12.99 -6.17
N ILE A 106 28.34 13.05 -5.23
CA ILE A 106 28.61 14.20 -4.37
C ILE A 106 30.03 14.69 -4.61
N GLU A 107 30.22 15.95 -4.95
CA GLU A 107 31.52 16.62 -4.97
C GLU A 107 31.74 17.27 -3.60
N GLY A 108 32.75 16.79 -2.86
CA GLY A 108 33.10 17.36 -1.56
C GLY A 108 33.54 18.83 -1.68
N GLU A 109 33.52 19.55 -0.57
CA GLU A 109 33.99 20.96 -0.51
C GLU A 109 35.39 21.15 -1.04
N SER A 110 36.23 20.14 -0.94
CA SER A 110 37.61 20.14 -1.42
C SER A 110 37.75 19.34 -2.71
N VAL A 111 37.83 20.05 -3.81
CA VAL A 111 38.00 19.45 -5.15
C VAL A 111 39.39 18.96 -5.47
N TYR A 112 40.39 19.20 -4.58
CA TYR A 112 41.77 18.83 -4.81
C TYR A 112 42.35 18.02 -3.66
N SER A 113 43.22 17.05 -4.02
CA SER A 113 44.04 16.27 -3.12
C SER A 113 45.49 16.21 -3.62
N ILE A 114 46.43 16.02 -2.71
CA ILE A 114 47.83 15.85 -3.03
C ILE A 114 48.28 14.45 -2.59
N ALA A 115 48.70 13.63 -3.55
CA ALA A 115 49.42 12.39 -3.28
C ALA A 115 50.88 12.69 -3.00
N ALA A 116 51.26 12.77 -1.73
CA ALA A 116 52.56 13.18 -1.25
C ALA A 116 53.36 12.02 -0.65
N SER A 117 54.70 12.15 -0.60
CA SER A 117 55.57 11.16 0.01
C SER A 117 56.62 11.80 0.94
N THR A 118 56.85 11.18 2.08
CA THR A 118 57.90 11.57 3.04
C THR A 118 59.32 11.29 2.52
N THR A 119 59.48 10.59 1.39
CA THR A 119 60.77 10.41 0.72
C THR A 119 61.37 11.75 0.29
N ASN A 120 60.54 12.75 0.05
CA ASN A 120 60.90 14.13 -0.30
C ASN A 120 60.92 15.08 0.91
N ALA A 121 60.80 14.54 2.14
CA ALA A 121 60.84 15.34 3.36
C ALA A 121 62.27 15.91 3.61
N TYR A 122 62.37 16.93 4.46
CA TYR A 122 63.67 17.37 5.00
C TYR A 122 64.26 16.22 5.82
N ASN A 123 65.57 16.02 5.73
CA ASN A 123 66.23 14.82 6.24
C ASN A 123 66.42 14.78 7.78
N THR A 124 65.29 14.77 8.49
CA THR A 124 65.16 14.53 9.94
C THR A 124 64.15 13.48 10.24
N THR A 125 64.30 12.76 11.37
CA THR A 125 63.29 11.78 11.80
C THR A 125 61.93 12.46 12.03
N ALA A 126 61.94 13.65 12.60
CA ALA A 126 60.70 14.40 12.90
C ALA A 126 59.91 14.76 11.64
N THR A 127 60.55 15.12 10.52
CA THR A 127 59.86 15.49 9.27
C THR A 127 59.36 14.29 8.48
N LYS A 128 59.85 13.09 8.76
CA LYS A 128 59.41 11.83 8.13
C LYS A 128 58.24 11.16 8.88
N PHE A 129 57.85 11.70 10.02
CA PHE A 129 56.78 11.19 10.84
C PHE A 129 55.53 12.08 10.71
N VAL A 130 54.52 11.62 10.04
CA VAL A 130 53.28 12.35 9.73
C VAL A 130 52.07 11.67 10.38
N HIS A 131 51.02 12.43 10.66
CA HIS A 131 49.79 11.93 11.28
C HIS A 131 48.56 12.31 10.48
N VAL A 132 47.58 11.43 10.45
CA VAL A 132 46.22 11.75 9.97
C VAL A 132 45.60 12.84 10.85
N GLY A 133 44.99 13.84 10.23
CA GLY A 133 44.43 15.02 10.91
C GLY A 133 45.41 16.16 11.11
N GLU A 134 46.69 16.00 10.70
CA GLU A 134 47.70 17.07 10.79
C GLU A 134 47.39 18.19 9.77
N ASN A 135 47.33 19.45 10.22
CA ASN A 135 47.20 20.62 9.34
C ASN A 135 48.58 20.93 8.73
N VAL A 136 48.60 21.19 7.45
CA VAL A 136 49.82 21.43 6.68
C VAL A 136 49.73 22.70 5.83
N TYR A 137 50.87 23.33 5.61
CA TYR A 137 51.03 24.42 4.66
C TYR A 137 51.52 23.87 3.33
N LEU A 138 50.94 24.37 2.23
CA LEU A 138 51.17 23.94 0.86
C LEU A 138 51.81 25.06 0.06
N SER A 139 52.78 24.73 -0.77
CA SER A 139 53.41 25.71 -1.66
C SER A 139 53.87 25.05 -2.95
N CYS A 140 53.58 25.67 -4.10
CA CYS A 140 54.06 25.26 -5.40
C CYS A 140 55.57 25.01 -5.36
N TYR A 141 56.03 23.90 -5.94
CA TYR A 141 57.44 23.55 -5.95
C TYR A 141 58.24 24.41 -6.88
N SER A 142 57.73 24.80 -8.03
CA SER A 142 58.47 25.48 -9.09
C SER A 142 58.94 26.88 -8.69
N ASP A 143 58.04 27.68 -8.12
CA ASP A 143 58.25 29.11 -7.87
C ASP A 143 57.65 29.62 -6.54
N GLY A 144 56.85 28.78 -5.86
CA GLY A 144 56.16 29.20 -4.64
C GLY A 144 55.00 30.17 -4.86
N SER A 145 54.57 30.39 -6.09
CA SER A 145 53.51 31.37 -6.45
C SER A 145 52.15 30.98 -5.88
N HIS A 146 51.83 29.67 -5.90
CA HIS A 146 50.60 29.14 -5.34
C HIS A 146 50.85 28.61 -3.94
N THR A 147 50.06 29.05 -3.00
CA THR A 147 50.13 28.65 -1.60
C THR A 147 48.76 28.34 -1.03
N GLY A 148 48.72 27.51 -0.01
CA GLY A 148 47.45 27.10 0.61
C GLY A 148 47.65 26.28 1.87
N THR A 149 46.57 25.69 2.32
CA THR A 149 46.56 24.79 3.48
C THR A 149 45.87 23.48 3.12
N GLY A 150 46.14 22.44 3.93
CA GLY A 150 45.51 21.15 3.77
C GLY A 150 45.53 20.36 5.07
N ILE A 151 44.87 19.21 5.05
CA ILE A 151 44.79 18.25 6.15
C ILE A 151 45.24 16.89 5.63
N ILE A 152 46.09 16.18 6.36
CA ILE A 152 46.45 14.80 6.03
C ILE A 152 45.28 13.90 6.33
N THR A 153 44.76 13.16 5.32
CA THR A 153 43.56 12.30 5.43
C THR A 153 43.88 10.81 5.46
N ALA A 154 44.98 10.39 4.84
CA ALA A 154 45.39 8.98 4.80
C ALA A 154 46.93 8.85 4.80
N ILE A 155 47.45 7.73 5.31
CA ILE A 155 48.90 7.41 5.33
C ILE A 155 49.08 5.94 4.96
N GLU A 156 49.91 5.66 3.97
CA GLU A 156 50.28 4.32 3.53
C GLU A 156 51.82 4.22 3.44
N GLY A 157 52.49 3.72 4.50
CA GLY A 157 53.92 3.61 4.57
C GLY A 157 54.61 4.99 4.55
N THR A 158 55.32 5.31 3.46
CA THR A 158 55.95 6.62 3.26
C THR A 158 55.05 7.62 2.53
N ASP A 159 53.97 7.15 1.96
CA ASP A 159 53.04 7.96 1.15
C ASP A 159 51.88 8.39 1.99
N TYR A 160 51.36 9.56 1.69
CA TYR A 160 50.18 10.11 2.39
C TYR A 160 49.38 11.04 1.49
N THR A 161 48.10 11.13 1.77
CA THR A 161 47.17 11.99 1.05
C THR A 161 46.86 13.24 1.86
N VAL A 162 46.96 14.39 1.21
CA VAL A 162 46.55 15.69 1.77
C VAL A 162 45.32 16.18 1.04
N ARG A 163 44.25 16.42 1.75
CA ARG A 163 43.08 17.15 1.27
C ARG A 163 43.39 18.65 1.33
N VAL A 164 43.28 19.34 0.21
CA VAL A 164 43.49 20.80 0.15
C VAL A 164 42.30 21.49 0.74
N THR A 165 42.52 22.37 1.74
CA THR A 165 41.43 23.11 2.42
C THR A 165 41.34 24.57 1.99
N SER A 166 42.42 25.12 1.45
CA SER A 166 42.46 26.47 0.88
C SER A 166 43.65 26.63 -0.08
N GLY A 167 43.55 27.64 -0.94
CA GLY A 167 44.58 28.00 -1.91
C GLY A 167 44.12 27.77 -3.36
N GLU A 168 44.76 28.50 -4.27
CA GLU A 168 44.54 28.36 -5.71
C GLU A 168 45.72 27.60 -6.32
N PHE A 169 45.47 26.36 -6.72
CA PHE A 169 46.46 25.50 -7.35
C PHE A 169 45.98 25.02 -8.72
N LEU A 170 46.92 24.65 -9.58
CA LEU A 170 46.62 24.08 -10.88
C LEU A 170 46.69 22.57 -10.82
N GLU A 171 45.78 21.87 -11.50
CA GLU A 171 45.77 20.43 -11.60
C GLU A 171 47.10 19.92 -12.22
N GLY A 172 47.66 18.86 -11.63
CA GLY A 172 48.98 18.31 -12.02
C GLY A 172 50.18 19.06 -11.46
N GLU A 173 49.97 20.15 -10.70
CA GLU A 173 51.01 20.91 -10.07
C GLU A 173 51.74 20.10 -9.00
N THR A 174 53.09 20.22 -8.98
CA THR A 174 53.88 19.65 -7.90
C THR A 174 53.92 20.62 -6.70
N VAL A 175 53.52 20.11 -5.54
CA VAL A 175 53.35 20.88 -4.31
C VAL A 175 54.26 20.34 -3.20
N ASN A 176 54.99 21.22 -2.53
CA ASN A 176 55.69 20.91 -1.30
C ASN A 176 54.71 21.03 -0.12
N VAL A 177 54.83 20.07 0.80
CA VAL A 177 54.01 19.98 2.01
C VAL A 177 54.88 20.29 3.23
N TYR A 178 54.48 21.25 4.03
CA TYR A 178 55.22 21.72 5.21
C TYR A 178 54.41 21.57 6.48
N ARG A 179 55.04 21.25 7.57
CA ARG A 179 54.47 21.28 8.92
C ARG A 179 54.38 22.71 9.40
N GLY A 180 53.22 23.08 9.93
CA GLY A 180 52.96 24.45 10.43
C GLY A 180 52.35 25.35 9.35
N ASP A 181 52.64 26.63 9.36
CA ASP A 181 51.92 27.72 8.65
C ASP A 181 52.75 28.43 7.59
N SER A 182 53.95 27.91 7.25
CA SER A 182 54.87 28.59 6.34
C SER A 182 55.83 27.64 5.63
N ALA A 183 56.32 28.07 4.44
CA ALA A 183 57.22 27.31 3.58
C ALA A 183 58.69 27.33 4.08
N VAL A 184 58.95 26.82 5.28
CA VAL A 184 60.32 26.70 5.82
C VAL A 184 60.88 25.35 5.41
N SER A 185 62.01 25.33 4.69
CA SER A 185 62.60 24.13 4.12
C SER A 185 62.88 23.02 5.15
N THR A 186 63.28 23.38 6.38
CA THR A 186 63.52 22.43 7.48
C THR A 186 62.25 21.81 8.05
N LYS A 187 61.08 22.37 7.73
CA LYS A 187 59.75 21.86 8.12
C LYS A 187 59.05 21.06 7.02
N ARG A 188 59.71 20.90 5.86
CA ARG A 188 59.11 20.14 4.74
C ARG A 188 58.95 18.67 5.14
N ILE A 189 57.71 18.18 5.10
CA ILE A 189 57.33 16.80 5.43
C ILE A 189 57.10 15.92 4.19
N GLY A 190 57.09 16.54 2.99
CA GLY A 190 56.99 15.81 1.75
C GLY A 190 56.75 16.69 0.54
N ARG A 191 56.49 16.03 -0.57
CA ARG A 191 56.13 16.62 -1.85
C ARG A 191 55.22 15.66 -2.58
N GLY A 192 54.27 16.17 -3.33
CA GLY A 192 53.38 15.38 -4.13
C GLY A 192 52.77 16.14 -5.32
N THR A 193 51.98 15.46 -6.08
CA THR A 193 51.25 16.04 -7.22
C THR A 193 49.80 16.30 -6.80
N LEU A 194 49.30 17.47 -7.15
CA LEU A 194 47.95 17.86 -6.94
C LEU A 194 47.06 17.23 -8.02
N ASN A 195 46.04 16.53 -7.58
CA ASN A 195 45.03 15.89 -8.44
C ASN A 195 43.64 16.36 -8.04
N ARG A 196 42.77 16.43 -9.01
CA ARG A 196 41.35 16.65 -8.73
C ARG A 196 40.79 15.38 -8.08
N THR A 197 40.04 15.54 -7.02
CA THR A 197 39.28 14.45 -6.41
C THR A 197 38.07 14.12 -7.30
N SER A 198 37.82 12.83 -7.50
CA SER A 198 36.58 12.41 -8.15
C SER A 198 35.41 12.60 -7.18
N PRO A 199 34.25 12.97 -7.67
CA PRO A 199 33.06 12.97 -6.85
C PRO A 199 32.81 11.62 -6.17
N THR A 200 32.34 11.65 -4.95
CA THR A 200 31.99 10.45 -4.19
C THR A 200 30.75 9.81 -4.78
N ALA A 201 30.89 8.54 -5.18
CA ALA A 201 29.80 7.74 -5.72
C ALA A 201 28.99 7.14 -4.57
N VAL A 202 27.74 7.53 -4.43
CA VAL A 202 26.81 6.92 -3.47
C VAL A 202 25.95 5.87 -4.18
N THR A 203 26.09 4.63 -3.73
CA THR A 203 25.40 3.46 -4.29
C THR A 203 24.38 2.93 -3.28
N GLY A 204 23.53 2.01 -3.71
CA GLY A 204 22.55 1.33 -2.85
C GLY A 204 22.17 -0.02 -3.41
N SER A 205 21.31 -0.72 -2.69
CA SER A 205 20.71 -1.99 -3.10
C SER A 205 19.20 -1.93 -3.03
N GLY A 206 18.51 -2.77 -3.84
CA GLY A 206 17.06 -2.82 -3.93
C GLY A 206 16.47 -1.76 -4.86
N SER A 207 15.16 -1.60 -4.82
CA SER A 207 14.44 -0.63 -5.65
C SER A 207 14.35 0.73 -4.96
N ILE A 208 14.65 1.79 -5.70
CA ILE A 208 14.55 3.17 -5.22
C ILE A 208 13.08 3.52 -5.02
N VAL A 209 12.72 3.94 -3.79
CA VAL A 209 11.37 4.37 -3.42
C VAL A 209 11.24 5.88 -3.54
N SER A 210 12.24 6.60 -3.01
CA SER A 210 12.26 8.05 -3.00
C SER A 210 13.69 8.58 -3.10
N ILE A 211 13.82 9.77 -3.67
CA ILE A 211 15.08 10.53 -3.72
C ILE A 211 14.81 11.88 -3.08
N ALA A 212 15.61 12.21 -2.06
CA ALA A 212 15.43 13.40 -1.25
C ALA A 212 16.23 14.61 -1.75
N VAL A 213 17.11 14.42 -2.74
CA VAL A 213 18.03 15.45 -3.22
C VAL A 213 17.94 15.62 -4.74
N SER A 214 18.38 16.80 -5.21
CA SER A 214 18.47 17.14 -6.62
C SER A 214 19.90 17.58 -6.97
N ALA A 215 20.29 17.49 -8.25
CA ALA A 215 21.57 17.99 -8.70
C ALA A 215 21.67 19.51 -8.45
N GLY A 216 22.77 19.92 -7.83
CA GLY A 216 23.04 21.29 -7.38
C GLY A 216 22.75 21.54 -5.90
N ASP A 217 22.10 20.62 -5.20
CA ASP A 217 21.84 20.77 -3.77
C ASP A 217 23.13 20.65 -2.96
N THR A 218 23.24 21.45 -1.90
CA THR A 218 24.28 21.28 -0.88
C THR A 218 23.79 20.31 0.17
N VAL A 219 24.60 19.31 0.49
CA VAL A 219 24.31 18.29 1.49
C VAL A 219 25.37 18.28 2.59
N HIS A 220 24.96 17.91 3.79
CA HIS A 220 25.84 17.70 4.93
C HIS A 220 25.89 16.22 5.27
N ARG A 221 26.98 15.81 5.89
CA ARG A 221 27.12 14.45 6.38
C ARG A 221 25.92 14.06 7.28
N GLY A 222 25.23 12.98 6.91
CA GLY A 222 24.03 12.50 7.60
C GLY A 222 22.73 12.96 6.98
N ASP A 223 22.75 13.78 5.92
CA ASP A 223 21.55 14.13 5.18
C ASP A 223 21.04 12.93 4.37
N LEU A 224 19.72 12.73 4.35
CA LEU A 224 19.08 11.66 3.58
C LEU A 224 19.22 11.95 2.08
N LEU A 225 19.74 10.99 1.33
CA LEU A 225 19.87 11.09 -0.12
C LEU A 225 18.76 10.36 -0.86
N PHE A 226 18.51 9.11 -0.51
CA PHE A 226 17.46 8.30 -1.08
C PHE A 226 17.08 7.13 -0.18
N GLU A 227 15.93 6.53 -0.46
CA GLU A 227 15.45 5.34 0.23
C GLU A 227 15.22 4.21 -0.76
N THR A 228 15.51 2.97 -0.35
CA THR A 228 15.29 1.76 -1.14
C THR A 228 14.45 0.75 -0.37
N LEU A 229 13.83 -0.17 -1.12
CA LEU A 229 13.14 -1.36 -0.62
C LEU A 229 13.83 -2.62 -1.15
N ASP A 230 13.88 -3.66 -0.32
CA ASP A 230 14.27 -4.99 -0.76
C ASP A 230 13.16 -5.55 -1.67
N GLY A 231 13.44 -5.69 -2.94
CA GLY A 231 12.48 -6.15 -3.94
C GLY A 231 12.68 -5.46 -5.27
N SER A 232 11.98 -5.91 -6.31
CA SER A 232 12.03 -5.25 -7.61
C SER A 232 10.64 -4.78 -8.03
N PHE A 233 10.58 -3.55 -8.54
CA PHE A 233 9.43 -3.06 -9.27
C PHE A 233 9.53 -3.53 -10.73
N ASP A 234 8.46 -4.08 -11.31
CA ASP A 234 8.44 -4.45 -12.73
C ASP A 234 8.19 -3.22 -13.62
N GLY A 235 9.02 -2.19 -13.46
CA GLY A 235 8.93 -0.97 -14.25
C GLY A 235 7.67 -0.14 -14.02
N LEU A 236 6.85 -0.48 -13.04
CA LEU A 236 5.71 0.33 -12.64
C LEU A 236 6.18 1.37 -11.62
N TYR A 237 5.93 2.63 -11.95
CA TYR A 237 6.15 3.74 -11.04
C TYR A 237 5.26 3.58 -9.81
N MET A 238 5.87 3.34 -8.66
CA MET A 238 5.18 3.33 -7.38
C MET A 238 5.71 4.43 -6.48
N SER A 239 4.81 5.23 -5.98
CA SER A 239 5.11 6.21 -4.95
C SER A 239 4.95 5.59 -3.58
N GLY A 240 6.07 5.25 -2.94
CA GLY A 240 6.09 4.94 -1.51
C GLY A 240 6.24 3.47 -1.13
N SER A 241 6.39 3.26 0.17
CA SER A 241 6.55 1.96 0.83
C SER A 241 5.25 1.50 1.52
N GLU A 242 4.13 2.13 1.20
CA GLU A 242 2.84 1.93 1.87
C GLU A 242 1.86 1.22 0.94
N ILE A 243 1.13 0.26 1.51
CA ILE A 243 0.06 -0.47 0.83
C ILE A 243 -1.25 -0.02 1.45
N THR A 244 -2.09 0.64 0.65
CA THR A 244 -3.38 1.16 1.08
C THR A 244 -4.52 0.18 0.79
N ALA A 245 -5.68 0.41 1.40
CA ALA A 245 -6.88 -0.39 1.20
C ALA A 245 -7.41 -0.34 -0.25
N GLY A 246 -7.19 0.78 -0.96
CA GLY A 246 -7.61 0.98 -2.35
C GLY A 246 -9.11 1.22 -2.55
N ILE A 247 -9.95 0.79 -1.61
CA ILE A 247 -11.41 1.00 -1.60
C ILE A 247 -11.90 1.32 -0.19
N ASN A 248 -13.10 1.89 -0.10
CA ASN A 248 -13.81 1.99 1.17
C ASN A 248 -14.47 0.64 1.48
N GLY A 249 -14.38 0.19 2.73
CA GLY A 249 -14.96 -1.08 3.12
C GLY A 249 -14.67 -1.48 4.56
N THR A 250 -14.93 -2.74 4.87
CA THR A 250 -14.64 -3.35 6.18
C THR A 250 -13.55 -4.40 6.02
N LEU A 251 -12.52 -4.35 6.86
CA LEU A 251 -11.42 -5.30 6.85
C LEU A 251 -11.91 -6.68 7.30
N SER A 252 -11.91 -7.65 6.38
CA SER A 252 -12.36 -9.02 6.61
C SER A 252 -11.22 -9.94 7.04
N GLN A 253 -10.05 -9.78 6.43
CA GLN A 253 -8.85 -10.56 6.75
C GLN A 253 -7.61 -9.67 6.64
N LEU A 254 -6.61 -9.93 7.48
CA LEU A 254 -5.32 -9.27 7.48
C LEU A 254 -4.24 -10.36 7.56
N ASN A 255 -3.57 -10.60 6.42
CA ASN A 255 -2.60 -11.68 6.29
C ASN A 255 -1.17 -11.24 6.61
N ALA A 256 -0.89 -9.93 6.47
CA ALA A 256 0.42 -9.38 6.79
C ALA A 256 0.65 -9.34 8.31
N GLN A 257 1.90 -9.60 8.73
CA GLN A 257 2.33 -9.52 10.13
C GLN A 257 3.58 -8.65 10.24
N GLN A 258 3.64 -7.83 11.29
CA GLN A 258 4.82 -7.00 11.55
C GLN A 258 6.09 -7.86 11.67
N GLY A 259 7.14 -7.46 10.96
CA GLY A 259 8.42 -8.16 10.93
C GLY A 259 8.50 -9.35 9.97
N SER A 260 7.38 -9.80 9.37
CA SER A 260 7.39 -10.81 8.30
C SER A 260 7.88 -10.22 6.99
N SER A 261 8.20 -11.09 6.04
CA SER A 261 8.44 -10.70 4.64
C SER A 261 7.24 -11.08 3.81
N ILE A 262 6.80 -10.17 2.96
CA ILE A 262 5.76 -10.41 1.95
C ILE A 262 6.38 -10.45 0.56
N GLN A 263 5.73 -11.20 -0.34
CA GLN A 263 6.14 -11.29 -1.73
C GLN A 263 5.29 -10.33 -2.58
N LYS A 264 5.82 -9.95 -3.74
CA LYS A 264 5.02 -9.26 -4.75
C LYS A 264 3.81 -10.12 -5.13
N ASP A 265 2.67 -9.47 -5.36
CA ASP A 265 1.37 -10.09 -5.71
C ASP A 265 0.79 -10.99 -4.61
N GLU A 266 1.33 -10.96 -3.39
CA GLU A 266 0.75 -11.63 -2.23
C GLU A 266 -0.46 -10.86 -1.70
N VAL A 267 -1.54 -11.57 -1.33
CA VAL A 267 -2.74 -10.96 -0.72
C VAL A 267 -2.43 -10.58 0.72
N VAL A 268 -2.34 -9.29 1.00
CA VAL A 268 -2.02 -8.76 2.34
C VAL A 268 -3.26 -8.50 3.19
N ALA A 269 -4.40 -8.24 2.55
CA ALA A 269 -5.67 -8.04 3.21
C ALA A 269 -6.84 -8.39 2.29
N VAL A 270 -8.00 -8.68 2.88
CA VAL A 270 -9.27 -8.84 2.18
C VAL A 270 -10.29 -7.88 2.79
N LEU A 271 -10.99 -7.17 1.94
CA LEU A 271 -11.99 -6.18 2.32
C LEU A 271 -13.37 -6.60 1.82
N TYR A 272 -14.40 -6.31 2.60
CA TYR A 272 -15.78 -6.24 2.13
C TYR A 272 -16.05 -4.80 1.69
N PRO A 273 -16.33 -4.54 0.39
CA PRO A 273 -16.63 -3.20 -0.09
C PRO A 273 -17.82 -2.57 0.64
N GLU A 274 -17.80 -1.25 0.79
CA GLU A 274 -18.92 -0.53 1.39
C GLU A 274 -20.22 -0.79 0.62
N GLY A 275 -21.29 -1.13 1.35
CA GLY A 275 -22.60 -1.48 0.76
C GLY A 275 -22.68 -2.90 0.19
N ALA A 276 -21.62 -3.68 0.18
CA ALA A 276 -21.62 -5.05 -0.32
C ALA A 276 -22.18 -6.04 0.72
N MET A 277 -23.40 -5.82 1.18
CA MET A 277 -24.12 -6.70 2.12
C MET A 277 -25.30 -7.36 1.43
N ARG A 278 -25.55 -8.62 1.78
CA ARG A 278 -26.75 -9.36 1.42
C ARG A 278 -27.14 -10.29 2.57
N ILE A 279 -28.36 -10.80 2.55
CA ILE A 279 -28.72 -11.91 3.43
C ILE A 279 -28.45 -13.22 2.68
N GLU A 280 -27.74 -14.13 3.33
CA GLU A 280 -27.63 -15.53 2.94
C GLU A 280 -28.50 -16.35 3.88
N ALA A 281 -29.60 -16.87 3.35
CA ALA A 281 -30.61 -17.57 4.13
C ALA A 281 -30.69 -19.03 3.69
N SER A 282 -30.98 -19.93 4.65
CA SER A 282 -31.08 -21.36 4.40
C SER A 282 -32.54 -21.77 4.31
N VAL A 283 -32.92 -22.37 3.18
CA VAL A 283 -34.29 -22.81 2.90
C VAL A 283 -34.32 -24.32 2.68
N GLU A 284 -35.27 -25.01 3.32
CA GLU A 284 -35.46 -26.45 3.13
C GLU A 284 -35.95 -26.77 1.70
N GLU A 285 -35.48 -27.91 1.14
CA GLU A 285 -35.88 -28.40 -0.17
C GLU A 285 -37.41 -28.40 -0.40
N ALA A 286 -38.18 -28.72 0.64
CA ALA A 286 -39.62 -28.75 0.57
C ALA A 286 -40.27 -27.39 0.23
N ASN A 287 -39.58 -26.28 0.57
CA ASN A 287 -40.08 -24.91 0.41
C ASN A 287 -39.57 -24.23 -0.89
N LEU A 288 -38.64 -24.88 -1.61
CA LEU A 288 -38.03 -24.29 -2.83
C LEU A 288 -39.07 -23.99 -3.93
N SER A 289 -40.14 -24.79 -4.01
CA SER A 289 -41.14 -24.58 -5.04
C SER A 289 -42.02 -23.34 -4.81
N ALA A 290 -41.98 -22.76 -3.62
CA ALA A 290 -42.78 -21.63 -3.21
C ALA A 290 -42.03 -20.30 -3.20
N ILE A 291 -40.71 -20.29 -3.56
CA ILE A 291 -39.90 -19.11 -3.61
C ILE A 291 -39.24 -18.96 -5.00
N HIS A 292 -39.18 -17.74 -5.49
CA HIS A 292 -38.63 -17.45 -6.82
C HIS A 292 -37.68 -16.25 -6.76
N VAL A 293 -36.77 -16.19 -7.70
CA VAL A 293 -35.96 -14.99 -7.91
C VAL A 293 -36.86 -13.83 -8.32
N GLY A 294 -36.73 -12.72 -7.62
CA GLY A 294 -37.57 -11.53 -7.79
C GLY A 294 -38.67 -11.38 -6.71
N ASP A 295 -38.89 -12.40 -5.89
CA ASP A 295 -39.90 -12.32 -4.84
C ASP A 295 -39.52 -11.30 -3.77
N PRO A 296 -40.44 -10.44 -3.33
CA PRO A 296 -40.25 -9.52 -2.23
C PRO A 296 -40.27 -10.26 -0.90
N VAL A 297 -39.40 -9.85 0.02
CA VAL A 297 -39.30 -10.42 1.36
C VAL A 297 -39.20 -9.32 2.42
N SER A 298 -39.63 -9.65 3.63
CA SER A 298 -39.43 -8.84 4.83
C SER A 298 -38.30 -9.46 5.64
N ILE A 299 -37.35 -8.64 6.05
CA ILE A 299 -36.15 -9.06 6.80
C ILE A 299 -36.20 -8.41 8.17
N GLU A 300 -36.12 -9.20 9.21
CA GLU A 300 -35.97 -8.75 10.59
C GLU A 300 -34.62 -9.20 11.13
N LEU A 301 -33.80 -8.24 11.57
CA LEU A 301 -32.54 -8.53 12.21
C LEU A 301 -32.76 -8.84 13.69
N ILE A 302 -32.20 -9.95 14.20
CA ILE A 302 -32.47 -10.41 15.58
C ILE A 302 -32.06 -9.38 16.64
N TRP A 303 -31.05 -8.56 16.38
CA TRP A 303 -30.54 -7.58 17.34
C TRP A 303 -31.54 -6.46 17.67
N ASN A 304 -32.48 -6.14 16.77
CA ASN A 304 -33.51 -5.10 16.95
C ASN A 304 -34.94 -5.61 16.79
N GLN A 305 -35.16 -6.91 16.94
CA GLN A 305 -36.45 -7.56 16.78
C GLN A 305 -37.53 -7.00 17.72
N ASP A 306 -37.17 -6.53 18.90
CA ASP A 306 -38.08 -5.90 19.87
C ASP A 306 -38.59 -4.53 19.39
N GLU A 307 -37.98 -3.90 18.40
CA GLU A 307 -38.35 -2.60 17.83
C GLU A 307 -39.28 -2.73 16.64
N GLU A 308 -39.66 -3.94 16.23
CA GLU A 308 -40.50 -4.26 15.06
C GLU A 308 -39.98 -3.61 13.74
N VAL A 309 -38.63 -3.47 13.60
CA VAL A 309 -38.02 -2.90 12.40
C VAL A 309 -37.84 -3.98 11.36
N ALA A 310 -38.56 -3.83 10.22
CA ALA A 310 -38.45 -4.71 9.08
C ALA A 310 -37.74 -4.00 7.91
N TYR A 311 -36.78 -4.68 7.28
CA TYR A 311 -36.10 -4.19 6.08
C TYR A 311 -36.72 -4.87 4.84
N PRO A 312 -37.13 -4.11 3.82
CA PRO A 312 -37.56 -4.70 2.57
C PRO A 312 -36.35 -5.31 1.84
N GLY A 313 -36.54 -6.52 1.30
CA GLY A 313 -35.55 -7.21 0.51
C GLY A 313 -36.14 -7.87 -0.72
N THR A 314 -35.27 -8.36 -1.61
CA THR A 314 -35.67 -9.07 -2.82
C THR A 314 -34.77 -10.30 -2.98
N ILE A 315 -35.33 -11.45 -3.30
CA ILE A 315 -34.58 -12.66 -3.63
C ILE A 315 -33.86 -12.45 -4.96
N THR A 316 -32.52 -12.46 -4.95
CA THR A 316 -31.68 -12.25 -6.14
C THR A 316 -31.11 -13.54 -6.71
N GLY A 317 -31.12 -14.60 -5.92
CA GLY A 317 -30.61 -15.90 -6.35
C GLY A 317 -30.94 -17.03 -5.40
N ILE A 318 -30.98 -18.23 -5.95
CA ILE A 318 -31.17 -19.48 -5.19
C ILE A 318 -30.04 -20.40 -5.65
N SER A 319 -29.24 -20.92 -4.70
CA SER A 319 -28.14 -21.85 -5.00
C SER A 319 -28.67 -23.10 -5.70
N ALA A 320 -28.01 -23.53 -6.74
CA ALA A 320 -28.29 -24.82 -7.39
C ALA A 320 -27.59 -26.02 -6.68
N ILE A 321 -26.82 -25.73 -5.64
CA ILE A 321 -26.05 -26.72 -4.86
C ILE A 321 -26.61 -26.70 -3.45
N ALA A 322 -26.95 -27.88 -2.95
CA ALA A 322 -27.39 -28.04 -1.57
C ALA A 322 -26.28 -27.72 -0.58
N ASP A 323 -26.66 -27.10 0.53
CA ASP A 323 -25.72 -26.88 1.63
C ASP A 323 -25.33 -28.23 2.21
N SER A 324 -24.03 -28.54 2.23
CA SER A 324 -23.55 -29.78 2.84
C SER A 324 -23.67 -29.69 4.36
N SER A 325 -24.71 -30.29 4.93
CA SER A 325 -24.70 -30.59 6.35
C SER A 325 -23.71 -31.73 6.58
N GLU A 326 -22.49 -31.42 7.05
CA GLU A 326 -21.61 -32.44 7.59
C GLU A 326 -22.25 -33.04 8.87
N THR A 327 -22.98 -34.10 8.69
CA THR A 327 -23.50 -34.90 9.82
C THR A 327 -22.36 -35.70 10.41
N GLN A 328 -21.62 -35.14 11.36
CA GLN A 328 -20.84 -35.95 12.28
C GLN A 328 -21.79 -36.60 13.31
N GLY A 329 -22.18 -37.84 13.02
CA GLY A 329 -22.85 -38.71 14.00
C GLY A 329 -24.33 -38.98 13.71
N GLY A 330 -24.65 -39.96 12.93
CA GLY A 330 -25.66 -41.00 13.03
C GLY A 330 -27.06 -40.65 13.58
N GLU A 331 -27.70 -39.56 13.13
CA GLU A 331 -29.17 -39.41 13.24
C GLU A 331 -29.75 -39.09 11.87
N THR A 332 -30.62 -39.97 11.41
CA THR A 332 -31.43 -39.86 10.21
C THR A 332 -32.40 -38.71 10.36
N GLY A 333 -32.21 -37.59 9.62
CA GLY A 333 -33.23 -36.55 9.54
C GLY A 333 -32.76 -35.12 9.36
N SER A 334 -31.55 -34.84 8.92
CA SER A 334 -31.20 -33.46 8.54
C SER A 334 -31.90 -33.13 7.20
N ALA A 335 -32.80 -32.16 7.20
CA ALA A 335 -33.43 -31.68 5.97
C ALA A 335 -32.35 -31.06 5.06
N VAL A 336 -32.37 -31.38 3.76
CA VAL A 336 -31.54 -30.77 2.77
C VAL A 336 -31.95 -29.31 2.64
N THR A 337 -30.97 -28.40 2.73
CA THR A 337 -31.19 -26.95 2.61
C THR A 337 -30.43 -26.39 1.41
N TYR A 338 -30.88 -25.24 0.95
CA TYR A 338 -30.28 -24.47 -0.14
C TYR A 338 -30.12 -23.03 0.27
N THR A 339 -29.02 -22.41 -0.10
CA THR A 339 -28.76 -21.01 0.19
C THR A 339 -29.57 -20.12 -0.76
N VAL A 340 -30.30 -19.18 -0.19
CA VAL A 340 -31.05 -18.12 -0.89
C VAL A 340 -30.33 -16.80 -0.65
N TYR A 341 -30.05 -16.07 -1.73
CA TYR A 341 -29.40 -14.76 -1.71
C TYR A 341 -30.45 -13.67 -1.80
N ILE A 342 -30.41 -12.71 -0.88
CA ILE A 342 -31.39 -11.65 -0.77
C ILE A 342 -30.67 -10.32 -0.67
N ASP A 343 -30.97 -9.40 -1.59
CA ASP A 343 -30.52 -8.03 -1.52
C ASP A 343 -31.43 -7.22 -0.61
N PHE A 344 -30.82 -6.35 0.18
CA PHE A 344 -31.51 -5.40 1.05
C PHE A 344 -30.68 -4.14 1.24
N THR A 345 -31.28 -3.08 1.76
CA THR A 345 -30.56 -1.86 2.12
C THR A 345 -30.23 -1.89 3.61
N PRO A 346 -28.95 -2.12 4.00
CA PRO A 346 -28.54 -2.13 5.39
C PRO A 346 -28.57 -0.71 5.99
N ASP A 347 -28.80 -0.60 7.28
CA ASP A 347 -28.60 0.64 8.04
C ASP A 347 -27.16 0.74 8.60
N GLU A 348 -26.83 1.86 9.25
CA GLU A 348 -25.50 2.09 9.83
C GLU A 348 -25.15 1.16 11.03
N ASN A 349 -26.14 0.49 11.61
CA ASN A 349 -25.97 -0.45 12.72
C ASN A 349 -25.82 -1.89 12.24
N THR A 350 -26.16 -2.16 10.98
CA THR A 350 -26.03 -3.50 10.40
C THR A 350 -24.57 -3.93 10.33
N ARG A 351 -24.29 -5.15 10.75
CA ARG A 351 -22.93 -5.74 10.77
C ARG A 351 -22.95 -7.11 10.08
N TYR A 352 -21.85 -7.45 9.46
CA TYR A 352 -21.64 -8.80 8.92
C TYR A 352 -21.75 -9.85 10.04
N GLY A 353 -22.39 -10.99 9.74
CA GLY A 353 -22.63 -12.06 10.69
C GLY A 353 -23.87 -11.90 11.57
N MET A 354 -24.59 -10.78 11.48
CA MET A 354 -25.87 -10.65 12.18
C MET A 354 -26.87 -11.66 11.65
N SER A 355 -27.64 -12.26 12.55
CA SER A 355 -28.72 -13.18 12.20
C SER A 355 -29.98 -12.44 11.80
N ALA A 356 -30.67 -12.96 10.81
CA ALA A 356 -31.89 -12.42 10.25
C ALA A 356 -32.99 -13.50 10.17
N VAL A 357 -34.22 -13.05 10.33
CA VAL A 357 -35.41 -13.80 9.99
C VAL A 357 -36.00 -13.21 8.72
N VAL A 358 -36.26 -14.03 7.73
CA VAL A 358 -36.79 -13.64 6.43
C VAL A 358 -38.15 -14.23 6.26
N THR A 359 -39.14 -13.41 5.90
CA THR A 359 -40.51 -13.82 5.64
C THR A 359 -40.89 -13.42 4.21
N THR A 360 -41.39 -14.36 3.42
CA THR A 360 -41.90 -14.04 2.08
C THR A 360 -43.14 -13.17 2.19
N GLN A 361 -43.23 -12.18 1.33
CA GLN A 361 -44.43 -11.37 1.18
C GLN A 361 -45.20 -11.86 -0.05
N ASP A 362 -46.52 -11.90 0.04
CA ASP A 362 -47.35 -12.11 -1.15
C ASP A 362 -47.04 -11.01 -2.17
N ALA A 363 -46.70 -11.39 -3.40
CA ALA A 363 -46.64 -10.41 -4.47
C ALA A 363 -47.99 -9.74 -4.61
N ASP A 364 -48.05 -8.42 -4.44
CA ASP A 364 -49.29 -7.67 -4.77
C ASP A 364 -49.69 -8.06 -6.19
N PRO A 365 -50.96 -8.41 -6.42
CA PRO A 365 -51.42 -8.78 -7.75
C PRO A 365 -51.14 -7.61 -8.70
N VAL A 366 -50.32 -7.87 -9.72
CA VAL A 366 -50.05 -6.91 -10.79
C VAL A 366 -51.38 -6.43 -11.33
N GLU A 367 -51.78 -5.17 -11.05
CA GLU A 367 -52.92 -4.54 -11.71
C GLU A 367 -52.67 -4.59 -13.21
N THR A 368 -53.33 -5.53 -13.89
CA THR A 368 -53.43 -5.54 -15.35
C THR A 368 -54.08 -4.23 -15.77
N PRO A 369 -53.50 -3.40 -16.64
CA PRO A 369 -54.15 -2.19 -17.12
C PRO A 369 -55.49 -2.58 -17.74
N GLU A 370 -56.60 -2.04 -17.20
CA GLU A 370 -57.90 -2.16 -17.83
C GLU A 370 -57.82 -1.63 -19.27
N GLU A 371 -58.05 -2.54 -20.23
CA GLU A 371 -58.17 -2.22 -21.64
C GLU A 371 -59.39 -1.30 -21.79
N VAL A 372 -59.14 0.00 -21.95
CA VAL A 372 -60.19 0.98 -22.26
C VAL A 372 -60.71 0.65 -23.66
N ILE A 373 -61.82 -0.11 -23.71
CA ILE A 373 -62.57 -0.31 -24.95
C ILE A 373 -63.25 1.02 -25.23
N GLU A 374 -62.64 1.86 -26.08
CA GLU A 374 -63.29 2.99 -26.72
C GLU A 374 -64.41 2.43 -27.69
N ASN A 375 -65.66 2.45 -27.25
CA ASN A 375 -66.77 2.25 -28.15
C ASN A 375 -66.93 3.53 -28.99
N GLU A 376 -66.43 3.54 -30.18
CA GLU A 376 -66.89 4.41 -31.25
C GLU A 376 -68.31 3.92 -31.65
N ALA A 377 -69.33 4.69 -31.33
CA ALA A 377 -70.70 4.56 -31.89
C ALA A 377 -71.04 5.83 -32.66
N ASP A 378 -71.28 5.65 -33.93
CA ASP A 378 -71.93 6.43 -34.99
C ASP A 378 -72.83 7.60 -34.56
#